data_04cb1d574f2cd64cdb8d58438b64b874
#
_entry.id   04cb1d574f2cd64cdb8d58438b64b874
#
_cell.length_a   1.000
_cell.length_b   1.000
_cell.length_c   1.000
_cell.angle_alpha   90.00
_cell.angle_beta   90.00
_cell.angle_gamma   90.00
#
_symmetry.space_group_name_H-M   'P 1'
#
loop_
_entity.id
_entity.type
_entity.pdbx_description
1 polymer ?
#
loop_
_entity_poly.entity_id
_entity_poly.type
_entity_poly.pdbx_seq_one_letter_code
_entity_poly.pdbx_strand_id
1 'polypeptide(L)'
;MTSGRIKISPKVGEPLGLVNGSEVFSSMFKYEAGDKEAYEIVLSPFGPENYREIAYVTIQVRDEPGALAQAAQFLKSLNVDILNSETVSSIPNAVMIWEMLVDLSFYGDSLSLKREFDDAKAAKDQSLRLVDCLTVESSDLATRYTQGASMDSDSVKTKALRKSEKKASIIEDGSFELPQAYINFLGKDSSPVMLVGDLDAWILSAVFLDDDSNLCKLKVDLPDRPGSLYEIMKVLGDESLNVIAGYTNVLVYYERMTSDLVVDMRKSKARTCEELHKSLGEKISSLGPQFSLVGMSSVTF
;
A
#
# COMPACT_ATOMS: atom_id res chain seq x y z
N MET A 1 4.07 18.62 0.18
CA MET A 1 3.29 19.40 -0.81
C MET A 1 3.84 20.82 -0.87
N THR A 2 4.05 21.32 -2.03
CA THR A 2 4.54 22.71 -2.26
C THR A 2 3.77 23.31 -3.44
N SER A 3 3.22 24.52 -3.28
CA SER A 3 2.42 25.21 -4.31
C SER A 3 1.31 24.33 -4.92
N GLY A 4 0.57 23.60 -4.07
CA GLY A 4 -0.51 22.73 -4.50
C GLY A 4 -0.08 21.45 -5.25
N ARG A 5 1.19 21.07 -5.19
CA ARG A 5 1.70 19.85 -5.84
C ARG A 5 2.24 18.86 -4.82
N ILE A 6 1.89 17.60 -4.97
CA ILE A 6 2.45 16.48 -4.19
C ILE A 6 3.47 15.77 -5.07
N LYS A 7 4.74 15.81 -4.69
CA LYS A 7 5.80 15.07 -5.36
C LYS A 7 5.72 13.59 -4.97
N ILE A 8 5.58 12.72 -5.96
CA ILE A 8 5.52 11.26 -5.77
C ILE A 8 6.92 10.70 -5.96
N SER A 9 7.46 10.09 -4.91
CA SER A 9 8.76 9.42 -5.01
C SER A 9 8.65 8.20 -5.95
N PRO A 10 9.59 7.97 -6.88
CA PRO A 10 9.59 6.79 -7.74
C PRO A 10 9.49 5.47 -6.96
N LYS A 11 10.16 5.38 -5.81
CA LYS A 11 10.11 4.19 -4.95
C LYS A 11 8.71 3.80 -4.47
N VAL A 12 7.80 4.77 -4.38
CA VAL A 12 6.43 4.56 -3.92
C VAL A 12 5.46 4.57 -5.10
N GLY A 13 5.70 5.40 -6.11
CA GLY A 13 4.81 5.55 -7.24
C GLY A 13 4.95 4.46 -8.30
N GLU A 14 6.18 4.07 -8.66
CA GLU A 14 6.42 3.06 -9.71
C GLU A 14 5.72 1.73 -9.45
N PRO A 15 5.79 1.15 -8.23
CA PRO A 15 5.09 -0.10 -7.94
C PRO A 15 3.57 -0.02 -8.06
N LEU A 16 3.02 1.20 -7.95
CA LEU A 16 1.59 1.47 -8.08
C LEU A 16 1.19 1.94 -9.49
N GLY A 17 2.11 1.96 -10.44
CA GLY A 17 1.86 2.50 -11.77
C GLY A 17 1.67 4.02 -11.82
N LEU A 18 2.00 4.74 -10.74
CA LEU A 18 1.90 6.20 -10.63
C LEU A 18 3.19 6.85 -11.10
N VAL A 19 3.39 6.86 -12.40
CA VAL A 19 4.57 7.39 -13.08
C VAL A 19 4.20 8.60 -13.94
N ASN A 20 5.24 9.30 -14.44
CA ASN A 20 5.02 10.45 -15.32
C ASN A 20 4.19 10.06 -16.56
N GLY A 21 3.14 10.82 -16.83
CA GLY A 21 2.17 10.53 -17.89
C GLY A 21 1.00 9.60 -17.50
N SER A 22 1.02 9.02 -16.29
CA SER A 22 -0.09 8.18 -15.82
C SER A 22 -1.32 9.03 -15.50
N GLU A 23 -2.49 8.51 -15.87
CA GLU A 23 -3.76 9.00 -15.35
C GLU A 23 -3.93 8.56 -13.90
N VAL A 24 -4.43 9.47 -13.07
CA VAL A 24 -4.67 9.22 -11.66
C VAL A 24 -6.00 9.82 -11.23
N PHE A 25 -6.74 9.05 -10.48
CA PHE A 25 -7.96 9.49 -9.80
C PHE A 25 -7.64 9.82 -8.35
N SER A 26 -8.38 10.76 -7.77
CA SER A 26 -8.15 11.19 -6.40
C SER A 26 -9.45 11.33 -5.63
N SER A 27 -9.44 10.95 -4.36
CA SER A 27 -10.49 11.23 -3.39
C SER A 27 -9.89 11.95 -2.19
N MET A 28 -10.66 12.84 -1.56
CA MET A 28 -10.21 13.57 -0.38
C MET A 28 -11.10 13.27 0.80
N PHE A 29 -10.49 12.97 1.92
CA PHE A 29 -11.13 12.66 3.18
C PHE A 29 -10.71 13.63 4.27
N LYS A 30 -11.62 13.89 5.18
CA LYS A 30 -11.40 14.59 6.44
C LYS A 30 -11.70 13.63 7.58
N TYR A 31 -10.80 13.61 8.55
CA TYR A 31 -10.96 12.87 9.79
C TYR A 31 -11.13 13.85 10.94
N GLU A 32 -12.09 13.60 11.80
CA GLU A 32 -12.39 14.43 12.97
C GLU A 32 -12.28 13.57 14.22
N ALA A 33 -11.43 14.01 15.16
CA ALA A 33 -11.24 13.35 16.46
C ALA A 33 -11.28 14.42 17.58
N GLY A 34 -12.46 14.64 18.16
CA GLY A 34 -12.70 15.74 19.08
C GLY A 34 -12.54 17.10 18.38
N ASP A 35 -11.59 17.91 18.83
CA ASP A 35 -11.24 19.21 18.26
C ASP A 35 -10.11 19.15 17.20
N LYS A 36 -9.62 17.95 16.89
CA LYS A 36 -8.57 17.74 15.90
C LYS A 36 -9.14 17.32 14.55
N GLU A 37 -8.54 17.85 13.52
CA GLU A 37 -8.85 17.53 12.14
C GLU A 37 -7.60 17.07 11.40
N ALA A 38 -7.74 16.07 10.54
CA ALA A 38 -6.70 15.60 9.65
C ALA A 38 -7.28 15.40 8.25
N TYR A 39 -6.42 15.47 7.25
CA TYR A 39 -6.80 15.30 5.86
C TYR A 39 -5.96 14.22 5.20
N GLU A 40 -6.59 13.47 4.31
CA GLU A 40 -5.96 12.47 3.47
C GLU A 40 -6.45 12.64 2.03
N ILE A 41 -5.52 12.50 1.09
CA ILE A 41 -5.85 12.33 -0.32
C ILE A 41 -5.43 10.93 -0.74
N VAL A 42 -6.38 10.17 -1.25
CA VAL A 42 -6.15 8.85 -1.80
C VAL A 42 -6.03 8.98 -3.31
N LEU A 43 -4.94 8.49 -3.86
CA LEU A 43 -4.65 8.46 -5.29
C LEU A 43 -4.67 7.00 -5.78
N SER A 44 -5.28 6.76 -6.95
CA SER A 44 -5.30 5.45 -7.59
C SER A 44 -5.25 5.59 -9.11
N PRO A 45 -4.58 4.69 -9.83
CA PRO A 45 -4.72 4.60 -11.29
C PRO A 45 -6.12 4.16 -11.70
N PHE A 46 -6.95 3.68 -10.76
CA PHE A 46 -8.30 3.20 -11.02
C PHE A 46 -9.35 4.18 -10.50
N GLY A 47 -10.30 4.54 -11.35
CA GLY A 47 -11.38 5.47 -10.97
C GLY A 47 -12.39 4.82 -10.02
N PRO A 48 -12.95 5.60 -9.08
CA PRO A 48 -13.93 5.11 -8.10
C PRO A 48 -15.29 4.76 -8.71
N GLU A 49 -15.58 5.32 -9.88
CA GLU A 49 -16.85 5.08 -10.56
C GLU A 49 -16.89 3.81 -11.40
N ASN A 50 -15.71 3.26 -11.66
CA ASN A 50 -15.62 1.93 -12.18
C ASN A 50 -15.94 1.01 -11.01
N TYR A 51 -17.18 0.60 -10.87
CA TYR A 51 -17.58 -0.57 -10.07
C TYR A 51 -16.88 -1.78 -10.68
N ARG A 52 -15.55 -1.74 -10.65
CA ARG A 52 -14.70 -2.78 -11.19
C ARG A 52 -14.71 -3.91 -10.19
N GLU A 53 -15.05 -5.07 -10.66
CA GLU A 53 -14.86 -6.30 -9.92
C GLU A 53 -13.39 -6.69 -10.05
N ILE A 54 -12.55 -6.13 -9.17
CA ILE A 54 -11.11 -6.39 -9.17
C ILE A 54 -10.82 -7.64 -8.35
N ALA A 55 -10.00 -8.51 -8.90
CA ALA A 55 -9.60 -9.74 -8.24
C ALA A 55 -8.11 -10.04 -8.43
N TYR A 56 -7.51 -10.70 -7.44
CA TYR A 56 -6.23 -11.36 -7.59
C TYR A 56 -6.44 -12.74 -8.18
N VAL A 57 -5.75 -13.02 -9.27
CA VAL A 57 -5.78 -14.33 -9.93
C VAL A 57 -4.39 -14.91 -9.95
N THR A 58 -4.23 -16.12 -9.44
CA THR A 58 -2.99 -16.91 -9.56
C THR A 58 -3.25 -18.09 -10.44
N ILE A 59 -2.48 -18.22 -11.52
CA ILE A 59 -2.55 -19.36 -12.43
C ILE A 59 -1.24 -20.13 -12.36
N GLN A 60 -1.35 -21.41 -12.06
CA GLN A 60 -0.26 -22.36 -12.20
C GLN A 60 -0.29 -22.98 -13.59
N VAL A 61 0.80 -22.88 -14.32
CA VAL A 61 0.96 -23.47 -15.64
C VAL A 61 2.23 -24.31 -15.68
N ARG A 62 2.32 -25.21 -16.65
CA ARG A 62 3.57 -25.89 -16.97
C ARG A 62 4.60 -24.89 -17.50
N ASP A 63 5.84 -25.05 -17.11
CA ASP A 63 6.95 -24.24 -17.64
C ASP A 63 7.37 -24.76 -19.02
N GLU A 64 6.46 -24.61 -19.98
CA GLU A 64 6.60 -25.06 -21.37
C GLU A 64 6.18 -23.94 -22.34
N PRO A 65 6.76 -23.86 -23.54
CA PRO A 65 6.34 -22.92 -24.56
C PRO A 65 4.84 -23.02 -24.88
N GLY A 66 4.15 -21.89 -24.83
CA GLY A 66 2.70 -21.78 -25.10
C GLY A 66 1.79 -21.91 -23.87
N ALA A 67 2.31 -22.23 -22.71
CA ALA A 67 1.48 -22.38 -21.50
C ALA A 67 0.81 -21.07 -21.07
N LEU A 68 1.57 -19.98 -21.01
CA LEU A 68 1.01 -18.64 -20.74
C LEU A 68 0.03 -18.19 -21.83
N ALA A 69 0.27 -18.57 -23.10
CA ALA A 69 -0.65 -18.24 -24.17
C ALA A 69 -2.00 -18.95 -24.00
N GLN A 70 -2.02 -20.20 -23.52
CA GLN A 70 -3.27 -20.90 -23.20
C GLN A 70 -4.03 -20.23 -22.05
N ALA A 71 -3.34 -19.88 -20.97
CA ALA A 71 -3.93 -19.15 -19.85
C ALA A 71 -4.48 -17.78 -20.28
N ALA A 72 -3.70 -17.01 -21.05
CA ALA A 72 -4.14 -15.71 -21.55
C ALA A 72 -5.34 -15.83 -22.53
N GLN A 73 -5.36 -16.86 -23.37
CA GLN A 73 -6.48 -17.13 -24.28
C GLN A 73 -7.77 -17.46 -23.50
N PHE A 74 -7.67 -18.21 -22.40
CA PHE A 74 -8.80 -18.50 -21.52
C PHE A 74 -9.37 -17.20 -20.93
N LEU A 75 -8.54 -16.38 -20.29
CA LEU A 75 -8.96 -15.07 -19.74
C LEU A 75 -9.57 -14.16 -20.81
N LYS A 76 -8.93 -14.08 -21.98
CA LYS A 76 -9.46 -13.33 -23.12
C LYS A 76 -10.83 -13.83 -23.57
N SER A 77 -11.06 -15.15 -23.63
CA SER A 77 -12.35 -15.70 -24.07
C SER A 77 -13.50 -15.31 -23.14
N LEU A 78 -13.20 -15.02 -21.88
CA LEU A 78 -14.11 -14.55 -20.84
C LEU A 78 -14.15 -13.03 -20.71
N ASN A 79 -13.45 -12.30 -21.58
CA ASN A 79 -13.38 -10.84 -21.54
C ASN A 79 -12.82 -10.28 -20.22
N VAL A 80 -11.89 -11.02 -19.61
CA VAL A 80 -11.17 -10.59 -18.40
C VAL A 80 -10.01 -9.69 -18.80
N ASP A 81 -9.94 -8.50 -18.20
CA ASP A 81 -8.86 -7.54 -18.44
C ASP A 81 -7.76 -7.70 -17.40
N ILE A 82 -6.50 -7.83 -17.87
CA ILE A 82 -5.33 -7.96 -17.00
C ILE A 82 -4.75 -6.56 -16.75
N LEU A 83 -4.84 -6.09 -15.51
CA LEU A 83 -4.36 -4.77 -15.12
C LEU A 83 -2.88 -4.75 -14.78
N ASN A 84 -2.41 -5.81 -14.13
CA ASN A 84 -1.00 -6.03 -13.81
C ASN A 84 -0.73 -7.53 -13.72
N SER A 85 0.50 -7.94 -14.00
CA SER A 85 0.86 -9.34 -13.80
C SER A 85 2.35 -9.54 -13.60
N GLU A 86 2.70 -10.59 -12.87
CA GLU A 86 4.06 -11.07 -12.66
C GLU A 86 4.11 -12.58 -12.91
N THR A 87 5.18 -13.04 -13.54
CA THR A 87 5.41 -14.47 -13.81
C THR A 87 6.74 -14.92 -13.24
N VAL A 88 6.72 -16.08 -12.59
CA VAL A 88 7.91 -16.70 -12.04
C VAL A 88 7.95 -18.19 -12.37
N SER A 89 9.03 -18.65 -12.98
CA SER A 89 9.33 -20.07 -13.07
C SER A 89 9.73 -20.59 -11.69
N SER A 90 8.76 -21.16 -10.97
CA SER A 90 8.97 -21.64 -9.60
C SER A 90 9.78 -22.94 -9.55
N ILE A 91 9.58 -23.81 -10.55
CA ILE A 91 10.39 -25.01 -10.77
C ILE A 91 10.75 -25.05 -12.25
N PRO A 92 12.01 -24.71 -12.62
CA PRO A 92 12.43 -24.62 -14.00
C PRO A 92 12.08 -25.88 -14.82
N ASN A 93 11.51 -25.68 -16.01
CA ASN A 93 11.01 -26.73 -16.90
C ASN A 93 9.87 -27.61 -16.35
N ALA A 94 9.23 -27.21 -15.25
CA ALA A 94 8.12 -27.94 -14.66
C ALA A 94 6.93 -27.05 -14.32
N VAL A 95 7.14 -26.04 -13.48
CA VAL A 95 6.05 -25.19 -12.94
C VAL A 95 6.39 -23.72 -13.05
N MET A 96 5.47 -22.96 -13.64
CA MET A 96 5.46 -21.51 -13.65
C MET A 96 4.20 -21.01 -12.94
N ILE A 97 4.35 -19.98 -12.15
CA ILE A 97 3.26 -19.26 -11.49
C ILE A 97 3.08 -17.91 -12.20
N TRP A 98 1.84 -17.59 -12.52
CA TRP A 98 1.44 -16.31 -13.08
C TRP A 98 0.42 -15.66 -12.13
N GLU A 99 0.85 -14.63 -11.45
CA GLU A 99 0.05 -13.82 -10.54
C GLU A 99 -0.39 -12.54 -11.22
N MET A 100 -1.63 -12.15 -11.04
CA MET A 100 -2.17 -10.97 -11.71
C MET A 100 -3.31 -10.31 -10.94
N LEU A 101 -3.42 -9.01 -11.14
CA LEU A 101 -4.60 -8.24 -10.81
C LEU A 101 -5.45 -8.14 -12.07
N VAL A 102 -6.72 -8.50 -11.98
CA VAL A 102 -7.64 -8.51 -13.12
C VAL A 102 -8.91 -7.72 -12.83
N ASP A 103 -9.50 -7.17 -13.89
CA ASP A 103 -10.81 -6.56 -13.88
C ASP A 103 -11.85 -7.52 -14.48
N LEU A 104 -12.78 -7.96 -13.66
CA LEU A 104 -13.86 -8.89 -14.02
C LEU A 104 -15.17 -8.18 -14.41
N SER A 105 -15.22 -6.84 -14.41
CA SER A 105 -16.45 -6.05 -14.60
C SER A 105 -17.17 -6.35 -15.91
N PHE A 106 -16.45 -6.81 -16.93
CA PHE A 106 -17.02 -7.19 -18.23
C PHE A 106 -17.39 -8.68 -18.32
N TYR A 107 -17.05 -9.45 -17.29
CA TYR A 107 -17.30 -10.89 -17.24
C TYR A 107 -18.33 -11.26 -16.17
N GLY A 108 -18.13 -10.82 -14.94
CA GLY A 108 -18.97 -11.19 -13.80
C GLY A 108 -18.25 -11.06 -12.46
N ASP A 109 -18.07 -12.16 -11.77
CA ASP A 109 -17.48 -12.19 -10.44
C ASP A 109 -16.38 -13.26 -10.30
N SER A 110 -15.64 -13.20 -9.20
CA SER A 110 -14.53 -14.11 -8.88
C SER A 110 -14.95 -15.58 -8.81
N LEU A 111 -16.14 -15.86 -8.27
CA LEU A 111 -16.66 -17.23 -8.15
C LEU A 111 -17.01 -17.81 -9.51
N SER A 112 -17.57 -16.97 -10.40
CA SER A 112 -17.91 -17.36 -11.77
C SER A 112 -16.67 -17.70 -12.57
N LEU A 113 -15.58 -16.91 -12.45
CA LEU A 113 -14.32 -17.18 -13.12
C LEU A 113 -13.71 -18.53 -12.68
N LYS A 114 -13.70 -18.78 -11.37
CA LYS A 114 -13.19 -20.05 -10.82
C LYS A 114 -13.99 -21.23 -11.32
N ARG A 115 -15.33 -21.12 -11.32
CA ARG A 115 -16.23 -22.19 -11.79
C ARG A 115 -16.00 -22.51 -13.26
N GLU A 116 -15.94 -21.47 -14.12
CA GLU A 116 -15.72 -21.65 -15.55
C GLU A 116 -14.41 -22.39 -15.85
N PHE A 117 -13.35 -22.03 -15.10
CA PHE A 117 -12.08 -22.75 -15.20
C PHE A 117 -12.22 -24.23 -14.80
N ASP A 118 -12.84 -24.50 -13.66
CA ASP A 118 -13.02 -25.86 -13.14
C ASP A 118 -13.88 -26.71 -14.09
N ASP A 119 -14.93 -26.14 -14.67
CA ASP A 119 -15.79 -26.80 -15.65
C ASP A 119 -15.01 -27.11 -16.94
N ALA A 120 -14.21 -26.17 -17.45
CA ALA A 120 -13.36 -26.41 -18.61
C ALA A 120 -12.31 -27.51 -18.35
N LYS A 121 -11.72 -27.54 -17.16
CA LYS A 121 -10.78 -28.60 -16.76
C LYS A 121 -11.49 -29.94 -16.62
N ALA A 122 -12.69 -29.99 -16.05
CA ALA A 122 -13.49 -31.22 -15.95
C ALA A 122 -13.89 -31.76 -17.32
N ALA A 123 -14.19 -30.87 -18.27
CA ALA A 123 -14.46 -31.22 -19.67
C ALA A 123 -13.20 -31.66 -20.46
N LYS A 124 -12.01 -31.58 -19.87
CA LYS A 124 -10.72 -31.88 -20.49
C LYS A 124 -10.45 -31.00 -21.73
N ASP A 125 -10.78 -29.73 -21.62
CA ASP A 125 -10.54 -28.76 -22.70
C ASP A 125 -9.05 -28.72 -23.08
N GLN A 126 -8.76 -29.03 -24.34
CA GLN A 126 -7.40 -29.08 -24.86
C GLN A 126 -6.73 -27.70 -24.90
N SER A 127 -7.53 -26.64 -24.93
CA SER A 127 -7.02 -25.27 -24.86
C SER A 127 -6.37 -24.93 -23.51
N LEU A 128 -6.68 -25.70 -22.45
CA LEU A 128 -6.12 -25.55 -21.09
C LEU A 128 -5.18 -26.72 -20.70
N ARG A 129 -4.64 -27.44 -21.67
CA ARG A 129 -3.81 -28.62 -21.41
C ARG A 129 -2.57 -28.31 -20.57
N LEU A 130 -1.98 -27.13 -20.74
CA LEU A 130 -0.77 -26.67 -20.04
C LEU A 130 -1.08 -25.81 -18.81
N VAL A 131 -2.36 -25.58 -18.50
CA VAL A 131 -2.80 -24.81 -17.32
C VAL A 131 -3.26 -25.81 -16.26
N ASP A 132 -2.62 -25.82 -15.10
CA ASP A 132 -2.88 -26.84 -14.08
C ASP A 132 -3.91 -26.37 -13.03
N CYS A 133 -3.79 -25.14 -12.55
CA CYS A 133 -4.64 -24.60 -11.48
C CYS A 133 -4.91 -23.11 -11.68
N LEU A 134 -6.06 -22.65 -11.19
CA LEU A 134 -6.40 -21.24 -11.10
C LEU A 134 -7.05 -20.98 -9.73
N THR A 135 -6.58 -19.94 -9.03
CA THR A 135 -7.21 -19.40 -7.82
C THR A 135 -7.63 -17.95 -8.05
N VAL A 136 -8.70 -17.53 -7.39
CA VAL A 136 -9.24 -16.18 -7.49
C VAL A 136 -9.59 -15.69 -6.11
N GLU A 137 -9.12 -14.49 -5.76
CA GLU A 137 -9.39 -13.79 -4.51
C GLU A 137 -9.95 -12.41 -4.82
N SER A 138 -11.08 -12.05 -4.22
CA SER A 138 -11.65 -10.70 -4.38
C SER A 138 -10.73 -9.66 -3.75
N SER A 139 -10.62 -8.49 -4.38
CA SER A 139 -9.83 -7.37 -3.88
C SER A 139 -10.72 -6.30 -3.26
N ASP A 140 -10.32 -5.76 -2.10
CA ASP A 140 -11.00 -4.67 -1.39
C ASP A 140 -10.70 -3.27 -1.95
N LEU A 141 -10.13 -3.20 -3.14
CA LEU A 141 -9.62 -1.97 -3.76
C LEU A 141 -10.67 -0.84 -3.78
N ALA A 142 -11.91 -1.16 -4.15
CA ALA A 142 -12.98 -0.19 -4.23
C ALA A 142 -13.39 0.37 -2.85
N THR A 143 -13.39 -0.47 -1.82
CA THR A 143 -13.84 -0.10 -0.46
C THR A 143 -12.90 0.95 0.14
N ARG A 144 -11.59 0.73 0.08
CA ARG A 144 -10.60 1.63 0.68
C ARG A 144 -10.52 2.97 -0.04
N TYR A 145 -10.62 2.97 -1.36
CA TYR A 145 -10.65 4.19 -2.16
C TYR A 145 -11.88 5.06 -1.87
N THR A 146 -13.03 4.44 -1.55
CA THR A 146 -14.31 5.16 -1.32
C THR A 146 -14.53 5.52 0.14
N GLN A 147 -13.87 4.87 1.09
CA GLN A 147 -14.06 5.04 2.53
C GLN A 147 -12.87 5.71 3.24
N GLY A 148 -11.71 5.80 2.59
CA GLY A 148 -10.47 6.28 3.22
C GLY A 148 -9.79 5.21 4.07
N ALA A 149 -8.65 5.56 4.67
CA ALA A 149 -7.82 4.65 5.47
C ALA A 149 -8.34 4.45 6.90
N SER A 150 -9.17 5.37 7.39
CA SER A 150 -9.68 5.32 8.76
C SER A 150 -11.05 4.64 8.84
N MET A 151 -11.25 3.85 9.87
CA MET A 151 -12.56 3.29 10.21
C MET A 151 -13.30 4.23 11.17
N ASP A 152 -14.59 4.43 10.93
CA ASP A 152 -15.44 5.17 11.84
C ASP A 152 -15.50 4.46 13.21
N SER A 153 -15.34 5.24 14.26
CA SER A 153 -15.44 4.80 15.66
C SER A 153 -16.10 5.87 16.50
N ASP A 154 -16.33 5.58 17.79
CA ASP A 154 -16.85 6.58 18.72
C ASP A 154 -15.95 7.81 18.86
N SER A 155 -14.64 7.66 18.59
CA SER A 155 -13.63 8.69 18.75
C SER A 155 -13.21 9.36 17.44
N VAL A 156 -13.44 8.73 16.27
CA VAL A 156 -13.03 9.23 14.97
C VAL A 156 -14.20 9.15 13.99
N LYS A 157 -14.48 10.25 13.30
CA LYS A 157 -15.45 10.30 12.20
C LYS A 157 -14.74 10.62 10.90
N THR A 158 -15.06 9.84 9.88
CA THR A 158 -14.55 10.02 8.53
C THR A 158 -15.59 10.70 7.66
N LYS A 159 -15.19 11.74 6.96
CA LYS A 159 -16.03 12.43 5.99
C LYS A 159 -15.34 12.50 4.65
N ALA A 160 -15.91 11.87 3.65
CA ALA A 160 -15.49 12.10 2.27
C ALA A 160 -15.86 13.54 1.87
N LEU A 161 -14.88 14.41 1.70
CA LEU A 161 -15.09 15.80 1.28
C LEU A 161 -15.35 15.87 -0.21
N ARG A 162 -14.62 15.08 -0.98
CA ARG A 162 -14.80 14.99 -2.42
C ARG A 162 -14.38 13.58 -2.88
N LYS A 163 -15.31 12.90 -3.52
CA LYS A 163 -15.00 11.71 -4.30
C LYS A 163 -14.48 12.15 -5.66
N SER A 164 -13.59 11.37 -6.23
CA SER A 164 -13.08 11.63 -7.57
C SER A 164 -14.21 11.86 -8.56
N GLU A 165 -14.06 12.90 -9.35
CA GLU A 165 -14.90 13.10 -10.55
C GLU A 165 -14.43 12.13 -11.65
N LYS A 166 -15.27 11.96 -12.69
CA LYS A 166 -14.99 11.09 -13.87
C LYS A 166 -13.68 11.44 -14.61
N LYS A 167 -13.09 12.58 -14.30
CA LYS A 167 -11.90 13.07 -14.98
C LYS A 167 -10.66 12.74 -14.17
N ALA A 168 -9.78 11.93 -14.74
CA ALA A 168 -8.45 11.70 -14.21
C ALA A 168 -7.59 12.96 -14.31
N SER A 169 -6.67 13.12 -13.38
CA SER A 169 -5.53 14.03 -13.50
C SER A 169 -4.33 13.28 -14.06
N ILE A 170 -3.38 13.98 -14.67
CA ILE A 170 -2.15 13.37 -15.19
C ILE A 170 -1.01 13.71 -14.22
N ILE A 171 -0.14 12.73 -13.95
CA ILE A 171 1.10 12.95 -13.22
C ILE A 171 2.11 13.61 -14.16
N GLU A 172 2.56 14.80 -13.83
CA GLU A 172 3.57 15.55 -14.57
C GLU A 172 4.80 15.82 -13.71
N ASP A 173 5.98 15.60 -14.29
CA ASP A 173 7.26 15.78 -13.59
C ASP A 173 7.35 15.04 -12.24
N GLY A 174 6.74 13.84 -12.17
CA GLY A 174 6.65 13.04 -10.95
C GLY A 174 5.81 13.68 -9.85
N SER A 175 4.88 14.56 -10.20
CA SER A 175 4.04 15.28 -9.25
C SER A 175 2.56 15.18 -9.63
N PHE A 176 1.73 15.07 -8.61
CA PHE A 176 0.28 15.21 -8.70
C PHE A 176 -0.12 16.64 -8.36
N GLU A 177 -0.79 17.32 -9.26
CA GLU A 177 -1.35 18.65 -9.03
C GLU A 177 -2.73 18.54 -8.38
N LEU A 178 -2.87 19.17 -7.22
CA LEU A 178 -4.11 19.16 -6.46
C LEU A 178 -5.20 19.97 -7.16
N PRO A 179 -6.41 19.43 -7.30
CA PRO A 179 -7.56 20.23 -7.69
C PRO A 179 -7.74 21.43 -6.77
N GLN A 180 -8.11 22.58 -7.31
CA GLN A 180 -8.31 23.83 -6.53
C GLN A 180 -9.28 23.63 -5.36
N ALA A 181 -10.28 22.75 -5.54
CA ALA A 181 -11.21 22.41 -4.47
C ALA A 181 -10.54 21.78 -3.26
N TYR A 182 -9.49 20.95 -3.46
CA TYR A 182 -8.74 20.33 -2.35
C TYR A 182 -7.91 21.38 -1.61
N ILE A 183 -7.27 22.29 -2.35
CA ILE A 183 -6.52 23.42 -1.75
C ILE A 183 -7.45 24.28 -0.89
N ASN A 184 -8.67 24.54 -1.36
CA ASN A 184 -9.66 25.31 -0.61
C ASN A 184 -10.11 24.59 0.68
N PHE A 185 -10.23 23.26 0.67
CA PHE A 185 -10.55 22.49 1.88
C PHE A 185 -9.38 22.45 2.87
N LEU A 186 -8.15 22.35 2.36
CA LEU A 186 -6.94 22.39 3.20
C LEU A 186 -6.68 23.78 3.78
N GLY A 187 -7.18 24.83 3.13
CA GLY A 187 -6.90 26.22 3.51
C GLY A 187 -5.44 26.65 3.29
N LYS A 188 -4.63 25.81 2.64
CA LYS A 188 -3.21 26.05 2.37
C LYS A 188 -2.75 25.29 1.13
N ASP A 189 -1.75 25.82 0.45
CA ASP A 189 -1.14 25.24 -0.75
C ASP A 189 0.21 24.57 -0.50
N SER A 190 0.68 24.64 0.75
CA SER A 190 1.95 24.05 1.17
C SER A 190 1.77 23.35 2.53
N SER A 191 2.26 22.14 2.66
CA SER A 191 2.18 21.34 3.89
C SER A 191 3.11 20.14 3.82
N PRO A 192 3.68 19.68 4.95
CA PRO A 192 4.29 18.37 5.04
C PRO A 192 3.28 17.28 4.67
N VAL A 193 3.68 16.33 3.85
CA VAL A 193 2.84 15.20 3.42
C VAL A 193 3.63 13.91 3.54
N MET A 194 3.04 12.94 4.20
CA MET A 194 3.54 11.57 4.24
C MET A 194 2.84 10.75 3.16
N LEU A 195 3.62 10.05 2.34
CA LEU A 195 3.11 9.16 1.31
C LEU A 195 3.17 7.71 1.81
N VAL A 196 2.04 7.03 1.77
CA VAL A 196 1.90 5.61 2.14
C VAL A 196 1.33 4.86 0.96
N GLY A 197 2.14 4.01 0.35
CA GLY A 197 1.70 3.10 -0.72
C GLY A 197 1.12 1.83 -0.15
N ASP A 198 -0.01 1.42 -0.69
CA ASP A 198 -0.64 0.13 -0.43
C ASP A 198 -0.74 -0.62 -1.77
N LEU A 199 0.12 -1.61 -1.94
CA LEU A 199 0.22 -2.37 -3.19
C LEU A 199 -0.98 -3.29 -3.37
N ASP A 200 -1.52 -3.82 -2.27
CA ASP A 200 -2.66 -4.73 -2.33
C ASP A 200 -3.95 -4.00 -2.75
N ALA A 201 -4.09 -2.74 -2.32
CA ALA A 201 -5.22 -1.89 -2.68
C ALA A 201 -4.94 -0.98 -3.90
N TRP A 202 -3.74 -0.97 -4.45
CA TRP A 202 -3.34 -0.09 -5.57
C TRP A 202 -3.65 1.38 -5.33
N ILE A 203 -3.37 1.83 -4.12
CA ILE A 203 -3.58 3.21 -3.72
C ILE A 203 -2.31 3.82 -3.14
N LEU A 204 -2.21 5.13 -3.31
CA LEU A 204 -1.25 5.97 -2.63
C LEU A 204 -2.00 6.95 -1.74
N SER A 205 -1.86 6.79 -0.44
CA SER A 205 -2.39 7.75 0.54
C SER A 205 -1.39 8.87 0.76
N ALA A 206 -1.84 10.10 0.60
CA ALA A 206 -1.12 11.31 0.95
C ALA A 206 -1.75 11.89 2.23
N VAL A 207 -1.12 11.63 3.36
CA VAL A 207 -1.57 12.08 4.69
C VAL A 207 -0.90 13.43 5.01
N PHE A 208 -1.71 14.44 5.29
CA PHE A 208 -1.22 15.76 5.66
C PHE A 208 -0.81 15.79 7.13
N LEU A 209 0.38 16.27 7.37
CA LEU A 209 0.95 16.40 8.71
C LEU A 209 0.86 17.83 9.20
N ASP A 210 1.00 18.03 10.51
CA ASP A 210 1.13 19.36 11.10
C ASP A 210 2.42 20.01 10.64
N ASP A 211 2.40 21.34 10.47
CA ASP A 211 3.55 22.09 9.97
C ASP A 211 4.73 22.09 10.96
N ASP A 212 4.46 21.83 12.24
CA ASP A 212 5.46 21.70 13.32
C ASP A 212 5.91 20.26 13.57
N SER A 213 5.51 19.30 12.72
CA SER A 213 5.90 17.90 12.86
C SER A 213 7.42 17.74 12.85
N ASN A 214 7.95 17.05 13.85
CA ASN A 214 9.37 16.74 13.97
C ASN A 214 9.57 15.23 13.88
N LEU A 215 9.83 14.75 12.66
CA LEU A 215 9.83 13.33 12.38
C LEU A 215 11.24 12.75 12.30
N CYS A 216 11.38 11.54 12.83
CA CYS A 216 12.57 10.73 12.72
C CYS A 216 12.20 9.33 12.22
N LYS A 217 12.94 8.84 11.23
CA LYS A 217 12.86 7.46 10.79
C LYS A 217 13.87 6.63 11.58
N LEU A 218 13.44 5.50 12.11
CA LEU A 218 14.30 4.55 12.81
C LEU A 218 14.07 3.13 12.26
N LYS A 219 15.14 2.36 12.26
CA LYS A 219 15.15 0.95 11.90
C LYS A 219 15.66 0.13 13.08
N VAL A 220 14.86 -0.85 13.50
CA VAL A 220 15.13 -1.70 14.66
C VAL A 220 15.14 -3.15 14.24
N ASP A 221 16.17 -3.90 14.59
CA ASP A 221 16.17 -5.35 14.54
C ASP A 221 15.72 -5.90 15.89
N LEU A 222 14.90 -6.94 15.88
CA LEU A 222 14.30 -7.56 17.04
C LEU A 222 14.08 -9.06 16.80
N PRO A 223 14.00 -9.89 17.85
CA PRO A 223 13.73 -11.31 17.70
C PRO A 223 12.31 -11.55 17.19
N ASP A 224 12.14 -12.53 16.29
CA ASP A 224 10.82 -12.97 15.79
C ASP A 224 10.15 -13.89 16.82
N ARG A 225 9.55 -13.27 17.83
CA ARG A 225 8.78 -13.97 18.87
C ARG A 225 7.68 -13.08 19.44
N PRO A 226 6.60 -13.67 20.01
CA PRO A 226 5.54 -12.92 20.68
C PRO A 226 6.11 -11.94 21.72
N GLY A 227 5.62 -10.69 21.68
CA GLY A 227 5.99 -9.62 22.60
C GLY A 227 7.19 -8.76 22.16
N SER A 228 8.00 -9.16 21.20
CA SER A 228 9.19 -8.37 20.80
C SER A 228 8.83 -6.97 20.29
N LEU A 229 7.79 -6.85 19.47
CA LEU A 229 7.30 -5.56 18.99
C LEU A 229 6.74 -4.71 20.13
N TYR A 230 6.04 -5.33 21.09
CA TYR A 230 5.53 -4.64 22.29
C TYR A 230 6.68 -4.00 23.08
N GLU A 231 7.81 -4.71 23.28
CA GLU A 231 8.95 -4.15 24.02
C GLU A 231 9.51 -2.90 23.33
N ILE A 232 9.61 -2.91 22.01
CA ILE A 232 10.03 -1.72 21.24
C ILE A 232 8.99 -0.59 21.40
N MET A 233 7.70 -0.86 21.20
CA MET A 233 6.65 0.16 21.33
C MET A 233 6.60 0.76 22.73
N LYS A 234 6.86 -0.04 23.75
CA LYS A 234 6.97 0.44 25.14
C LYS A 234 8.14 1.40 25.33
N VAL A 235 9.33 1.06 24.82
CA VAL A 235 10.50 1.95 24.88
C VAL A 235 10.22 3.27 24.17
N LEU A 236 9.57 3.25 23.01
CA LEU A 236 9.18 4.47 22.28
C LEU A 236 8.17 5.30 23.08
N GLY A 237 7.17 4.66 23.69
CA GLY A 237 6.18 5.32 24.54
C GLY A 237 6.80 5.98 25.78
N ASP A 238 7.76 5.29 26.45
CA ASP A 238 8.50 5.80 27.60
C ASP A 238 9.36 7.05 27.23
N GLU A 239 9.78 7.17 25.97
CA GLU A 239 10.46 8.35 25.41
C GLU A 239 9.50 9.42 24.88
N SER A 240 8.19 9.22 25.09
CA SER A 240 7.13 10.11 24.60
C SER A 240 7.15 10.31 23.08
N LEU A 241 7.53 9.28 22.35
CA LEU A 241 7.54 9.23 20.88
C LEU A 241 6.19 8.72 20.39
N ASN A 242 5.61 9.43 19.43
CA ASN A 242 4.39 8.98 18.77
C ASN A 242 4.74 8.29 17.44
N VAL A 243 4.36 7.03 17.29
CA VAL A 243 4.55 6.31 16.01
C VAL A 243 3.51 6.78 15.02
N ILE A 244 3.97 7.36 13.91
CA ILE A 244 3.14 7.88 12.83
C ILE A 244 2.92 6.83 11.73
N ALA A 245 3.96 6.06 11.45
CA ALA A 245 3.91 4.96 10.49
C ALA A 245 4.92 3.88 10.87
N GLY A 246 4.66 2.65 10.48
CA GLY A 246 5.57 1.56 10.72
C GLY A 246 5.35 0.41 9.76
N TYR A 247 6.44 -0.26 9.41
CA TYR A 247 6.45 -1.47 8.63
C TYR A 247 7.36 -2.48 9.31
N THR A 248 6.82 -3.66 9.58
CA THR A 248 7.56 -4.74 10.25
C THR A 248 7.60 -5.96 9.34
N ASN A 249 8.76 -6.55 9.19
CA ASN A 249 8.97 -7.69 8.31
C ASN A 249 9.81 -8.76 8.99
N VAL A 250 9.42 -10.02 8.85
CA VAL A 250 10.22 -11.17 9.29
C VAL A 250 11.36 -11.36 8.30
N LEU A 251 12.59 -11.36 8.79
CA LEU A 251 13.79 -11.63 8.00
C LEU A 251 14.19 -13.10 8.05
N VAL A 252 14.11 -13.70 9.26
CA VAL A 252 14.37 -15.11 9.50
C VAL A 252 13.28 -15.61 10.46
N TYR A 253 12.46 -16.52 9.99
CA TYR A 253 11.30 -17.04 10.71
C TYR A 253 11.70 -17.64 12.07
N TYR A 254 11.01 -17.25 13.12
CA TYR A 254 11.31 -17.56 14.54
C TYR A 254 12.64 -17.03 15.08
N GLU A 255 13.43 -16.31 14.31
CA GLU A 255 14.72 -15.81 14.77
C GLU A 255 14.79 -14.28 14.78
N ARG A 256 14.48 -13.63 13.64
CA ARG A 256 14.73 -12.20 13.47
C ARG A 256 13.69 -11.53 12.58
N MET A 257 13.26 -10.38 13.05
CA MET A 257 12.44 -9.44 12.28
C MET A 257 13.07 -8.04 12.32
N THR A 258 12.67 -7.19 11.40
CA THR A 258 13.06 -5.77 11.38
C THR A 258 11.81 -4.90 11.35
N SER A 259 11.89 -3.74 11.99
CA SER A 259 10.82 -2.75 11.97
C SER A 259 11.39 -1.41 11.54
N ASP A 260 10.83 -0.86 10.46
CA ASP A 260 11.05 0.51 9.99
C ASP A 260 9.91 1.38 10.52
N LEU A 261 10.22 2.38 11.33
CA LEU A 261 9.24 3.22 12.00
C LEU A 261 9.50 4.69 11.70
N VAL A 262 8.43 5.46 11.57
CA VAL A 262 8.46 6.92 11.55
C VAL A 262 7.81 7.41 12.83
N VAL A 263 8.54 8.18 13.61
CA VAL A 263 8.10 8.69 14.91
C VAL A 263 8.09 10.22 14.92
N ASP A 264 7.11 10.79 15.60
CA ASP A 264 7.06 12.22 15.91
C ASP A 264 7.67 12.48 17.28
N MET A 265 8.68 13.34 17.28
CA MET A 265 9.50 13.66 18.45
C MET A 265 9.02 14.90 19.22
N ARG A 266 7.94 15.57 18.79
CA ARG A 266 7.50 16.85 19.40
C ARG A 266 7.31 16.79 20.92
N LYS A 267 6.91 15.63 21.44
CA LYS A 267 6.70 15.41 22.89
C LYS A 267 7.91 14.79 23.57
N SER A 268 8.93 14.39 22.85
CA SER A 268 10.14 13.81 23.40
C SER A 268 11.03 14.86 24.08
N LYS A 269 11.86 14.39 24.99
CA LYS A 269 12.93 15.24 25.58
C LYS A 269 14.06 15.49 24.61
N ALA A 270 14.34 14.54 23.72
CA ALA A 270 15.31 14.70 22.65
C ALA A 270 14.82 15.72 21.62
N ARG A 271 15.68 16.61 21.15
CA ARG A 271 15.35 17.62 20.17
C ARG A 271 15.85 17.29 18.78
N THR A 272 16.84 16.44 18.67
CA THR A 272 17.43 15.98 17.41
C THR A 272 17.40 14.46 17.31
N CYS A 273 17.47 13.92 16.07
CA CYS A 273 17.58 12.48 15.87
C CYS A 273 18.87 11.90 16.48
N GLU A 274 19.95 12.68 16.54
CA GLU A 274 21.20 12.24 17.13
C GLU A 274 21.11 12.06 18.65
N GLU A 275 20.46 13.00 19.35
CA GLU A 275 20.18 12.87 20.78
C GLU A 275 19.28 11.66 21.05
N LEU A 276 18.22 11.50 20.25
CA LEU A 276 17.31 10.38 20.35
C LEU A 276 18.01 9.04 20.07
N HIS A 277 18.87 8.99 19.06
CA HIS A 277 19.63 7.78 18.71
C HIS A 277 20.44 7.25 19.90
N LYS A 278 21.10 8.14 20.63
CA LYS A 278 21.89 7.75 21.82
C LYS A 278 20.99 7.19 22.92
N SER A 279 19.92 7.88 23.27
CA SER A 279 18.99 7.46 24.33
C SER A 279 18.30 6.13 23.98
N LEU A 280 17.78 5.99 22.75
CA LEU A 280 17.09 4.79 22.30
C LEU A 280 18.05 3.61 22.13
N GLY A 281 19.25 3.84 21.61
CA GLY A 281 20.25 2.77 21.41
C GLY A 281 20.58 2.05 22.70
N GLU A 282 20.80 2.77 23.79
CA GLU A 282 21.06 2.20 25.12
C GLU A 282 19.84 1.41 25.64
N LYS A 283 18.62 1.96 25.54
CA LYS A 283 17.40 1.32 26.02
C LYS A 283 17.02 0.09 25.22
N ILE A 284 17.07 0.16 23.89
CA ILE A 284 16.78 -0.97 23.01
C ILE A 284 17.78 -2.11 23.25
N SER A 285 19.07 -1.79 23.36
CA SER A 285 20.08 -2.80 23.65
C SER A 285 19.93 -3.45 25.04
N SER A 286 19.35 -2.74 26.01
CA SER A 286 19.07 -3.29 27.34
C SER A 286 17.93 -4.33 27.34
N LEU A 287 17.09 -4.41 26.29
CA LEU A 287 16.06 -5.44 26.16
C LEU A 287 16.64 -6.83 25.87
N GLY A 288 17.88 -6.90 25.40
CA GLY A 288 18.59 -8.15 25.14
C GLY A 288 19.46 -8.09 23.88
N PRO A 289 20.35 -9.07 23.69
CA PRO A 289 21.36 -9.05 22.62
C PRO A 289 20.79 -9.13 21.20
N GLN A 290 19.55 -9.54 21.05
CA GLN A 290 18.86 -9.62 19.74
C GLN A 290 18.09 -8.35 19.38
N PHE A 291 18.07 -7.34 20.29
CA PHE A 291 17.46 -6.05 20.02
C PHE A 291 18.53 -5.03 19.66
N SER A 292 18.39 -4.38 18.54
CA SER A 292 19.34 -3.34 18.13
C SER A 292 18.70 -2.24 17.33
N LEU A 293 19.12 -1.00 17.59
CA LEU A 293 18.80 0.15 16.75
C LEU A 293 19.82 0.18 15.59
N VAL A 294 19.37 -0.21 14.40
CA VAL A 294 20.23 -0.39 13.22
C VAL A 294 20.54 0.94 12.54
N GLY A 295 19.58 1.86 12.56
CA GLY A 295 19.73 3.16 11.92
C GLY A 295 18.67 4.15 12.35
N MET A 296 19.04 5.43 12.22
CA MET A 296 18.14 6.55 12.50
C MET A 296 18.49 7.72 11.59
N SER A 297 17.48 8.42 11.11
CA SER A 297 17.66 9.62 10.29
C SER A 297 16.49 10.59 10.46
N SER A 298 16.76 11.89 10.38
CA SER A 298 15.72 12.92 10.32
C SER A 298 14.95 12.81 9.00
N VAL A 299 13.65 13.05 9.08
CA VAL A 299 12.81 13.22 7.91
C VAL A 299 12.76 14.70 7.57
N THR A 300 13.22 15.07 6.38
CA THR A 300 13.14 16.42 5.84
C THR A 300 12.02 16.49 4.80
N PHE A 301 11.23 17.57 4.83
CA PHE A 301 10.10 17.80 3.93
C PHE A 301 10.48 18.74 2.79
#